data_6051f1c90259a57af15782a1c7db09fd
#
_entry.id   6051f1c90259a57af15782a1c7db09fd
#
_cell.length_a   1.000
_cell.length_b   1.000
_cell.length_c   1.000
_cell.angle_alpha   90.00
_cell.angle_beta   90.00
_cell.angle_gamma   90.00
#
_symmetry.space_group_name_H-M   'P 1'
#
loop_
_entity.id
_entity.type
_entity.pdbx_description
1 polymer ?
#
loop_
_entity_poly.entity_id
_entity_poly.type
_entity_poly.pdbx_seq_one_letter_code
_entity_poly.pdbx_strand_id
1 'polypeptide(L)'
;MRIVGGFKRGKNLMTPTDEKTRPTSDKARESLFNILTSMLMREDKNWSDIVFLDVFAGTGAVGLEALSRGAKESLFMENHPPALKCLKTNAADFENAHILMCDATCPPFTTRPVQIIFMDAPYREELWEKALTALKAKGWLDEETLIIVEIENSEENILPAGFHLTDDRSYGRNRLLFCRLNA
;
A
#
# COMPACT_ATOMS: atom_id res chain seq x y z
N MET A 1 2.36 -6.99 15.83
CA MET A 1 2.58 -5.93 14.82
C MET A 1 2.33 -4.57 15.45
N ARG A 2 3.09 -3.53 15.10
CA ARG A 2 2.95 -2.17 15.65
C ARG A 2 3.32 -1.12 14.61
N ILE A 3 2.88 0.11 14.80
CA ILE A 3 3.34 1.28 14.04
C ILE A 3 4.80 1.57 14.43
N VAL A 4 5.68 1.78 13.44
CA VAL A 4 7.13 1.92 13.67
C VAL A 4 7.64 3.36 13.64
N GLY A 5 6.88 4.29 13.02
CA GLY A 5 7.25 5.70 12.90
C GLY A 5 6.10 6.67 13.08
N GLY A 6 6.40 7.97 13.09
CA GLY A 6 5.42 9.05 13.17
C GLY A 6 4.76 9.24 14.53
N PHE A 7 3.63 9.96 14.56
CA PHE A 7 2.99 10.41 15.82
C PHE A 7 2.26 9.29 16.59
N LYS A 8 1.96 8.14 15.95
CA LYS A 8 1.39 6.95 16.61
C LYS A 8 2.42 5.83 16.79
N ARG A 9 3.73 6.12 16.74
CA ARG A 9 4.79 5.13 16.94
C ARG A 9 4.58 4.33 18.22
N GLY A 10 4.68 3.00 18.11
CA GLY A 10 4.47 2.06 19.22
C GLY A 10 3.04 1.59 19.41
N LYS A 11 2.03 2.15 18.71
CA LYS A 11 0.65 1.66 18.75
C LYS A 11 0.62 0.22 18.25
N ASN A 12 0.11 -0.69 19.09
CA ASN A 12 -0.12 -2.07 18.70
C ASN A 12 -1.30 -2.17 17.74
N LEU A 13 -1.15 -2.97 16.70
CA LEU A 13 -2.18 -3.27 15.71
C LEU A 13 -2.74 -4.67 15.96
N MET A 14 -4.07 -4.78 15.97
CA MET A 14 -4.78 -6.04 16.02
C MET A 14 -4.50 -6.84 14.74
N THR A 15 -4.27 -8.14 14.89
CA THR A 15 -4.07 -9.07 13.78
C THR A 15 -5.11 -10.19 13.86
N PRO A 16 -5.56 -10.75 12.73
CA PRO A 16 -6.40 -11.94 12.73
C PRO A 16 -5.71 -13.09 13.46
N THR A 17 -6.52 -13.96 14.07
CA THR A 17 -6.02 -15.15 14.78
C THR A 17 -5.65 -16.30 13.85
N ASP A 18 -6.04 -16.24 12.60
CA ASP A 18 -5.77 -17.23 11.56
C ASP A 18 -4.43 -16.93 10.91
N GLU A 19 -3.52 -17.90 10.97
CA GLU A 19 -2.11 -17.81 10.59
C GLU A 19 -1.82 -17.58 9.08
N LYS A 20 -2.83 -17.29 8.26
CA LYS A 20 -2.67 -17.15 6.80
C LYS A 20 -2.08 -15.82 6.34
N THR A 21 -2.06 -14.81 7.20
CA THR A 21 -1.47 -13.52 6.86
C THR A 21 -0.08 -13.40 7.46
N ARG A 22 0.94 -13.41 6.61
CA ARG A 22 2.32 -13.16 7.03
C ARG A 22 2.53 -11.65 7.07
N PRO A 23 2.66 -11.03 8.25
CA PRO A 23 2.80 -9.58 8.33
C PRO A 23 4.16 -9.15 7.76
N THR A 24 4.18 -8.13 6.91
CA THR A 24 5.40 -7.39 6.60
C THR A 24 6.10 -7.01 7.91
N SER A 25 7.34 -7.45 8.08
CA SER A 25 8.04 -7.25 9.35
C SER A 25 8.16 -5.76 9.67
N ASP A 26 8.20 -5.41 10.98
CA ASP A 26 8.39 -4.03 11.44
C ASP A 26 9.61 -3.38 10.77
N LYS A 27 10.70 -4.15 10.59
CA LYS A 27 11.94 -3.69 9.94
C LYS A 27 11.77 -3.42 8.43
N ALA A 28 11.04 -4.28 7.72
CA ALA A 28 10.79 -4.09 6.29
C ALA A 28 9.91 -2.85 6.07
N ARG A 29 8.87 -2.68 6.89
CA ARG A 29 7.99 -1.52 6.84
C ARG A 29 8.75 -0.23 7.16
N GLU A 30 9.60 -0.23 8.18
CA GLU A 30 10.46 0.93 8.49
C GLU A 30 11.37 1.29 7.31
N SER A 31 11.98 0.30 6.68
CA SER A 31 12.83 0.49 5.49
C SER A 31 12.05 1.08 4.31
N LEU A 32 10.87 0.52 3.99
CA LEU A 32 9.98 1.05 2.95
C LEU A 32 9.69 2.54 3.17
N PHE A 33 9.25 2.90 4.37
CA PHE A 33 8.89 4.29 4.66
C PHE A 33 10.07 5.25 4.72
N ASN A 34 11.27 4.78 5.06
CA ASN A 34 12.50 5.58 4.97
C ASN A 34 12.84 5.89 3.50
N ILE A 35 12.65 4.91 2.59
CA ILE A 35 12.80 5.12 1.16
C ILE A 35 11.79 6.14 0.65
N LEU A 36 10.50 5.95 0.95
CA LEU A 36 9.44 6.86 0.53
C LEU A 36 9.68 8.29 1.03
N THR A 37 10.06 8.45 2.29
CA THR A 37 10.40 9.78 2.84
C THR A 37 11.57 10.42 2.08
N SER A 38 12.61 9.64 1.77
CA SER A 38 13.74 10.13 0.97
C SER A 38 13.35 10.52 -0.45
N MET A 39 12.41 9.77 -1.09
CA MET A 39 11.90 10.10 -2.43
C MET A 39 11.08 11.39 -2.40
N LEU A 40 10.17 11.53 -1.44
CA LEU A 40 9.37 12.75 -1.27
C LEU A 40 10.25 14.00 -1.07
N MET A 41 11.28 13.90 -0.22
CA MET A 41 12.24 14.99 0.00
C MET A 41 12.97 15.41 -1.29
N ARG A 42 13.32 14.46 -2.16
CA ARG A 42 13.97 14.77 -3.45
C ARG A 42 13.02 15.46 -4.45
N GLU A 43 11.72 15.20 -4.33
CA GLU A 43 10.68 15.82 -5.13
C GLU A 43 10.11 17.12 -4.50
N ASP A 44 10.71 17.60 -3.40
CA ASP A 44 10.23 18.75 -2.61
C ASP A 44 8.78 18.59 -2.14
N LYS A 45 8.38 17.34 -1.83
CA LYS A 45 7.06 16.96 -1.33
C LYS A 45 7.13 16.53 0.14
N ASN A 46 6.02 16.68 0.86
CA ASN A 46 5.86 16.26 2.24
C ASN A 46 4.77 15.18 2.34
N TRP A 47 4.77 14.43 3.44
CA TRP A 47 3.70 13.47 3.73
C TRP A 47 2.31 14.11 3.74
N SER A 48 2.19 15.37 4.18
CA SER A 48 0.92 16.13 4.17
C SER A 48 0.32 16.37 2.77
N ASP A 49 1.10 16.15 1.71
CA ASP A 49 0.64 16.27 0.32
C ASP A 49 0.14 14.94 -0.24
N ILE A 50 0.32 13.84 0.50
CA ILE A 50 0.15 12.48 0.02
C ILE A 50 -1.21 11.91 0.42
N VAL A 51 -2.00 11.52 -0.56
CA VAL A 51 -3.09 10.56 -0.44
C VAL A 51 -2.50 9.18 -0.75
N PHE A 52 -2.53 8.29 0.24
CA PHE A 52 -1.96 6.95 0.17
C PHE A 52 -3.07 5.91 -0.04
N LEU A 53 -2.88 5.00 -0.98
CA LEU A 53 -3.80 3.86 -1.19
C LEU A 53 -3.10 2.56 -0.82
N ASP A 54 -3.63 1.88 0.19
CA ASP A 54 -3.21 0.55 0.64
C ASP A 54 -4.16 -0.49 0.02
N VAL A 55 -3.67 -1.18 -1.01
CA VAL A 55 -4.43 -2.17 -1.78
C VAL A 55 -4.12 -3.55 -1.23
N PHE A 56 -5.15 -4.35 -0.97
CA PHE A 56 -5.07 -5.59 -0.17
C PHE A 56 -4.62 -5.30 1.26
N ALA A 57 -5.23 -4.30 1.88
CA ALA A 57 -4.74 -3.65 3.09
C ALA A 57 -4.60 -4.56 4.33
N GLY A 58 -5.28 -5.70 4.36
CA GLY A 58 -5.22 -6.63 5.47
C GLY A 58 -5.60 -5.94 6.80
N THR A 59 -4.63 -5.83 7.70
CA THR A 59 -4.81 -5.14 8.99
C THR A 59 -4.63 -3.62 8.91
N GLY A 60 -4.28 -3.09 7.75
CA GLY A 60 -4.02 -1.68 7.50
C GLY A 60 -2.64 -1.20 7.96
N ALA A 61 -1.70 -2.09 8.22
CA ALA A 61 -0.43 -1.74 8.84
C ALA A 61 0.39 -0.73 8.02
N VAL A 62 0.34 -0.82 6.67
CA VAL A 62 1.10 0.06 5.78
C VAL A 62 0.42 1.42 5.65
N GLY A 63 -0.87 1.46 5.33
CA GLY A 63 -1.59 2.72 5.23
C GLY A 63 -1.69 3.49 6.56
N LEU A 64 -1.80 2.79 7.71
CA LEU A 64 -1.78 3.42 9.03
C LEU A 64 -0.39 3.96 9.41
N GLU A 65 0.67 3.31 8.94
CA GLU A 65 2.03 3.85 9.05
C GLU A 65 2.18 5.14 8.25
N ALA A 66 1.63 5.21 7.01
CA ALA A 66 1.61 6.43 6.21
C ALA A 66 0.91 7.58 6.95
N LEU A 67 -0.27 7.33 7.51
CA LEU A 67 -0.99 8.32 8.34
C LEU A 67 -0.17 8.74 9.54
N SER A 68 0.43 7.80 10.27
CA SER A 68 1.28 8.10 11.42
C SER A 68 2.47 8.99 11.07
N ARG A 69 2.98 8.91 9.85
CA ARG A 69 4.05 9.76 9.32
C ARG A 69 3.58 11.09 8.75
N GLY A 70 2.28 11.33 8.77
CA GLY A 70 1.67 12.59 8.39
C GLY A 70 1.01 12.61 7.02
N ALA A 71 0.74 11.46 6.40
CA ALA A 71 -0.01 11.42 5.15
C ALA A 71 -1.37 12.13 5.33
N LYS A 72 -1.77 12.87 4.29
CA LYS A 72 -3.00 13.64 4.28
C LYS A 72 -4.23 12.77 4.48
N GLU A 73 -4.30 11.70 3.74
CA GLU A 73 -5.36 10.69 3.78
C GLU A 73 -4.75 9.31 3.50
N SER A 74 -5.36 8.25 4.03
CA SER A 74 -5.07 6.88 3.62
C SER A 74 -6.35 6.15 3.32
N LEU A 75 -6.42 5.56 2.13
CA LEU A 75 -7.53 4.79 1.63
C LEU A 75 -7.13 3.31 1.68
N PHE A 76 -8.03 2.45 2.14
CA PHE A 76 -7.74 1.03 2.34
C PHE A 76 -8.73 0.19 1.53
N MET A 77 -8.25 -0.62 0.59
CA MET A 77 -9.06 -1.60 -0.12
C MET A 77 -8.86 -2.97 0.50
N GLU A 78 -9.95 -3.54 1.05
CA GLU A 78 -9.95 -4.85 1.66
C GLU A 78 -11.34 -5.48 1.55
N ASN A 79 -11.43 -6.80 1.29
CA ASN A 79 -12.70 -7.50 1.20
C ASN A 79 -12.81 -8.72 2.14
N HIS A 80 -11.71 -9.14 2.78
CA HIS A 80 -11.69 -10.30 3.67
C HIS A 80 -12.26 -9.95 5.06
N PRO A 81 -13.37 -10.56 5.51
CA PRO A 81 -14.07 -10.12 6.71
C PRO A 81 -13.23 -10.12 8.01
N PRO A 82 -12.39 -11.14 8.31
CA PRO A 82 -11.49 -11.10 9.47
C PRO A 82 -10.49 -9.95 9.45
N ALA A 83 -9.89 -9.67 8.28
CA ALA A 83 -8.96 -8.56 8.08
C ALA A 83 -9.67 -7.20 8.25
N LEU A 84 -10.85 -7.03 7.64
CA LEU A 84 -11.69 -5.84 7.80
C LEU A 84 -12.04 -5.53 9.25
N LYS A 85 -12.31 -6.56 10.07
CA LYS A 85 -12.56 -6.37 11.51
C LYS A 85 -11.35 -5.77 12.20
N CYS A 86 -10.15 -6.30 11.93
CA CYS A 86 -8.91 -5.77 12.48
C CYS A 86 -8.63 -4.36 11.97
N LEU A 87 -8.75 -4.14 10.66
CA LEU A 87 -8.54 -2.84 10.03
C LEU A 87 -9.42 -1.75 10.63
N LYS A 88 -10.73 -2.01 10.79
CA LYS A 88 -11.66 -1.06 11.44
C LYS A 88 -11.24 -0.70 12.86
N THR A 89 -10.81 -1.69 13.65
CA THR A 89 -10.33 -1.45 15.02
C THR A 89 -9.02 -0.66 15.02
N ASN A 90 -8.08 -1.00 14.14
CA ASN A 90 -6.78 -0.36 14.05
C ASN A 90 -6.88 1.10 13.58
N ALA A 91 -7.80 1.36 12.65
CA ALA A 91 -8.02 2.68 12.05
C ALA A 91 -8.87 3.64 12.91
N ALA A 92 -9.51 3.17 13.97
CA ALA A 92 -10.49 3.94 14.75
C ALA A 92 -9.96 5.28 15.31
N ASP A 93 -8.66 5.38 15.57
CA ASP A 93 -8.02 6.60 16.10
C ASP A 93 -7.39 7.49 14.98
N PHE A 94 -7.70 7.22 13.73
CA PHE A 94 -7.19 7.98 12.58
C PHE A 94 -8.37 8.58 11.81
N GLU A 95 -8.56 9.88 11.94
CA GLU A 95 -9.67 10.61 11.30
C GLU A 95 -9.60 10.56 9.76
N ASN A 96 -8.38 10.47 9.20
CA ASN A 96 -8.13 10.49 7.76
C ASN A 96 -7.95 9.08 7.17
N ALA A 97 -8.45 8.04 7.86
CA ALA A 97 -8.46 6.66 7.37
C ALA A 97 -9.83 6.32 6.74
N HIS A 98 -9.84 5.93 5.48
CA HIS A 98 -11.06 5.63 4.73
C HIS A 98 -11.04 4.20 4.22
N ILE A 99 -11.95 3.35 4.72
CA ILE A 99 -12.01 1.93 4.38
C ILE A 99 -13.00 1.70 3.22
N LEU A 100 -12.50 1.18 2.12
CA LEU A 100 -13.26 0.77 0.95
C LEU A 100 -13.39 -0.75 0.98
N MET A 101 -14.57 -1.24 1.35
CA MET A 101 -14.89 -2.67 1.37
C MET A 101 -15.16 -3.17 -0.04
N CYS A 102 -14.12 -3.42 -0.82
CA CYS A 102 -14.25 -3.83 -2.21
C CYS A 102 -13.16 -4.84 -2.61
N ASP A 103 -13.42 -5.55 -3.70
CA ASP A 103 -12.40 -6.32 -4.41
C ASP A 103 -11.49 -5.36 -5.16
N ALA A 104 -10.19 -5.43 -4.92
CA ALA A 104 -9.21 -4.59 -5.57
C ALA A 104 -9.11 -4.82 -7.09
N THR A 105 -9.55 -5.98 -7.58
CA THR A 105 -9.63 -6.27 -9.02
C THR A 105 -10.87 -5.66 -9.69
N CYS A 106 -11.81 -5.12 -8.88
CA CYS A 106 -13.01 -4.42 -9.35
C CYS A 106 -13.27 -3.18 -8.47
N PRO A 107 -12.33 -2.22 -8.40
CA PRO A 107 -12.46 -1.06 -7.53
C PRO A 107 -13.56 -0.10 -8.03
N PRO A 108 -14.14 0.73 -7.15
CA PRO A 108 -15.06 1.77 -7.56
C PRO A 108 -14.35 2.81 -8.45
N PHE A 109 -15.11 3.53 -9.24
CA PHE A 109 -14.58 4.63 -10.05
C PHE A 109 -14.24 5.83 -9.16
N THR A 110 -13.16 6.54 -9.51
CA THR A 110 -12.77 7.82 -8.90
C THR A 110 -12.32 8.83 -9.96
N THR A 111 -12.45 10.11 -9.64
CA THR A 111 -11.91 11.23 -10.45
C THR A 111 -10.70 11.87 -9.77
N ARG A 112 -10.24 11.29 -8.66
CA ARG A 112 -9.13 11.82 -7.86
C ARG A 112 -8.02 10.76 -7.80
N PRO A 113 -7.00 10.83 -8.67
CA PRO A 113 -5.81 9.98 -8.57
C PRO A 113 -5.12 10.15 -7.22
N VAL A 114 -4.50 9.08 -6.72
CA VAL A 114 -3.72 9.11 -5.48
C VAL A 114 -2.23 9.26 -5.79
N GLN A 115 -1.46 9.77 -4.84
CA GLN A 115 -0.03 10.01 -5.03
C GLN A 115 0.81 8.76 -4.84
N ILE A 116 0.43 7.88 -3.90
CA ILE A 116 1.16 6.63 -3.64
C ILE A 116 0.17 5.47 -3.54
N ILE A 117 0.46 4.38 -4.23
CA ILE A 117 -0.24 3.10 -4.15
C ILE A 117 0.74 2.05 -3.61
N PHE A 118 0.33 1.32 -2.58
CA PHE A 118 1.02 0.13 -2.10
C PHE A 118 0.14 -1.10 -2.31
N MET A 119 0.74 -2.19 -2.78
CA MET A 119 0.06 -3.44 -3.08
C MET A 119 0.87 -4.62 -2.52
N ASP A 120 0.27 -5.36 -1.58
CA ASP A 120 0.79 -6.64 -1.06
C ASP A 120 -0.31 -7.70 -1.28
N ALA A 121 -0.41 -8.18 -2.53
CA ALA A 121 -1.42 -9.15 -2.91
C ALA A 121 -1.09 -10.55 -2.37
N PRO A 122 -2.08 -11.38 -2.04
CA PRO A 122 -1.84 -12.80 -1.80
C PRO A 122 -1.10 -13.46 -2.97
N TYR A 123 -0.04 -14.20 -2.66
CA TYR A 123 0.86 -14.80 -3.65
C TYR A 123 0.15 -15.76 -4.61
N ARG A 124 0.63 -15.85 -5.87
CA ARG A 124 0.33 -16.85 -6.90
C ARG A 124 -0.98 -16.71 -7.69
N GLU A 125 -1.69 -15.59 -7.63
CA GLU A 125 -2.98 -15.45 -8.33
C GLU A 125 -2.98 -14.34 -9.40
N GLU A 126 -1.84 -13.74 -9.76
CA GLU A 126 -1.75 -12.58 -10.67
C GLU A 126 -2.72 -11.45 -10.25
N LEU A 127 -3.01 -11.37 -8.94
CA LEU A 127 -4.02 -10.44 -8.42
C LEU A 127 -3.55 -9.00 -8.48
N TRP A 128 -2.26 -8.76 -8.25
CA TRP A 128 -1.73 -7.41 -8.27
C TRP A 128 -1.74 -6.82 -9.68
N GLU A 129 -1.45 -7.61 -10.75
CA GLU A 129 -1.50 -7.16 -12.14
C GLU A 129 -2.93 -6.82 -12.56
N LYS A 130 -3.90 -7.67 -12.17
CA LYS A 130 -5.33 -7.44 -12.40
C LYS A 130 -5.82 -6.20 -11.68
N ALA A 131 -5.44 -6.05 -10.40
CA ALA A 131 -5.81 -4.89 -9.60
C ALA A 131 -5.19 -3.60 -10.17
N LEU A 132 -3.91 -3.62 -10.55
CA LEU A 132 -3.22 -2.47 -11.12
C LEU A 132 -3.89 -2.02 -12.43
N THR A 133 -4.24 -2.96 -13.30
CA THR A 133 -4.97 -2.69 -14.54
C THR A 133 -6.35 -2.09 -14.27
N ALA A 134 -7.07 -2.63 -13.27
CA ALA A 134 -8.38 -2.14 -12.88
C ALA A 134 -8.31 -0.73 -12.25
N LEU A 135 -7.32 -0.47 -11.39
CA LEU A 135 -7.08 0.84 -10.80
C LEU A 135 -6.82 1.91 -11.86
N LYS A 136 -6.00 1.59 -12.89
CA LYS A 136 -5.80 2.45 -14.05
C LYS A 136 -7.11 2.77 -14.75
N ALA A 137 -7.89 1.74 -15.10
CA ALA A 137 -9.15 1.90 -15.81
C ALA A 137 -10.22 2.67 -15.02
N LYS A 138 -10.11 2.70 -13.69
CA LYS A 138 -11.06 3.35 -12.77
C LYS A 138 -10.60 4.73 -12.28
N GLY A 139 -9.49 5.26 -12.79
CA GLY A 139 -9.03 6.63 -12.52
C GLY A 139 -8.30 6.82 -11.19
N TRP A 140 -7.80 5.73 -10.57
CA TRP A 140 -7.09 5.77 -9.29
C TRP A 140 -5.66 6.26 -9.39
N LEU A 141 -5.07 6.24 -10.58
CA LEU A 141 -3.68 6.62 -10.81
C LEU A 141 -3.52 7.45 -12.08
N ASP A 142 -2.47 8.24 -12.11
CA ASP A 142 -1.98 9.02 -13.23
C ASP A 142 -0.45 8.85 -13.40
N GLU A 143 0.18 9.64 -14.25
CA GLU A 143 1.62 9.57 -14.55
C GLU A 143 2.49 9.94 -13.34
N GLU A 144 1.97 10.75 -12.41
CA GLU A 144 2.66 11.17 -11.18
C GLU A 144 2.55 10.14 -10.04
N THR A 145 1.60 9.20 -10.13
CA THR A 145 1.37 8.20 -9.09
C THR A 145 2.56 7.26 -8.95
N LEU A 146 3.14 7.18 -7.75
CA LEU A 146 4.13 6.17 -7.41
C LEU A 146 3.42 4.89 -6.98
N ILE A 147 3.73 3.78 -7.63
CA ILE A 147 3.17 2.47 -7.36
C ILE A 147 4.26 1.58 -6.77
N ILE A 148 3.97 0.95 -5.63
CA ILE A 148 4.86 -0.01 -4.96
C ILE A 148 4.13 -1.35 -4.89
N VAL A 149 4.75 -2.39 -5.43
CA VAL A 149 4.23 -3.76 -5.38
C VAL A 149 5.20 -4.63 -4.58
N GLU A 150 4.71 -5.30 -3.53
CA GLU A 150 5.48 -6.32 -2.82
C GLU A 150 5.21 -7.68 -3.46
N ILE A 151 6.29 -8.37 -3.87
CA ILE A 151 6.26 -9.71 -4.46
C ILE A 151 7.30 -10.62 -3.80
N GLU A 152 7.21 -11.94 -3.99
CA GLU A 152 8.30 -12.85 -3.62
C GLU A 152 9.48 -12.71 -4.59
N ASN A 153 10.71 -12.95 -4.11
CA ASN A 153 11.92 -12.92 -4.95
C ASN A 153 11.89 -13.97 -6.08
N SER A 154 11.09 -15.01 -5.93
CA SER A 154 10.92 -16.09 -6.91
C SER A 154 9.94 -15.74 -8.03
N GLU A 155 9.17 -14.67 -7.89
CA GLU A 155 8.18 -14.25 -8.90
C GLU A 155 8.86 -13.46 -10.02
N GLU A 156 8.46 -13.74 -11.26
CA GLU A 156 8.84 -12.90 -12.40
C GLU A 156 8.09 -11.57 -12.33
N ASN A 157 8.81 -10.45 -12.54
CA ASN A 157 8.23 -9.11 -12.51
C ASN A 157 7.78 -8.67 -13.91
N ILE A 158 6.73 -9.28 -14.41
CA ILE A 158 6.13 -8.86 -15.69
C ILE A 158 5.10 -7.77 -15.41
N LEU A 159 5.52 -6.51 -15.54
CA LEU A 159 4.59 -5.39 -15.40
C LEU A 159 3.55 -5.41 -16.51
N PRO A 160 2.27 -5.10 -16.19
CA PRO A 160 1.25 -4.93 -17.22
C PRO A 160 1.63 -3.84 -18.24
N ALA A 161 1.09 -3.96 -19.45
CA ALA A 161 1.33 -2.98 -20.51
C ALA A 161 0.94 -1.56 -20.06
N GLY A 162 1.82 -0.59 -20.36
CA GLY A 162 1.62 0.81 -19.99
C GLY A 162 2.21 1.20 -18.63
N PHE A 163 3.02 0.33 -18.02
CA PHE A 163 3.78 0.62 -16.80
C PHE A 163 5.27 0.37 -17.02
N HIS A 164 6.12 1.10 -16.30
CA HIS A 164 7.56 0.87 -16.29
C HIS A 164 8.11 0.83 -14.87
N LEU A 165 9.16 0.03 -14.70
CA LEU A 165 9.89 -0.11 -13.45
C LEU A 165 10.81 1.10 -13.26
N THR A 166 10.76 1.75 -12.10
CA THR A 166 11.65 2.86 -11.75
C THR A 166 12.72 2.44 -10.73
N ASP A 167 12.43 1.44 -9.90
CA ASP A 167 13.39 0.88 -8.93
C ASP A 167 12.94 -0.55 -8.52
N ASP A 168 13.89 -1.38 -8.05
CA ASP A 168 13.65 -2.75 -7.61
C ASP A 168 14.54 -3.06 -6.41
N ARG A 169 13.94 -3.43 -5.28
CA ARG A 169 14.68 -3.62 -4.03
C ARG A 169 14.29 -4.91 -3.32
N SER A 170 15.26 -5.77 -3.10
CA SER A 170 15.07 -7.02 -2.35
C SER A 170 15.19 -6.82 -0.85
N TYR A 171 14.26 -7.42 -0.10
CA TYR A 171 14.22 -7.45 1.37
C TYR A 171 13.96 -8.87 1.86
N GLY A 172 15.01 -9.57 2.22
CA GLY A 172 14.90 -10.97 2.65
C GLY A 172 14.34 -11.86 1.54
N ARG A 173 13.11 -12.36 1.71
CA ARG A 173 12.43 -13.20 0.71
C ARG A 173 11.55 -12.41 -0.26
N ASN A 174 11.32 -11.15 0.03
CA ASN A 174 10.41 -10.29 -0.71
C ASN A 174 11.19 -9.24 -1.49
N ARG A 175 10.54 -8.69 -2.49
CA ARG A 175 11.02 -7.63 -3.37
C ARG A 175 9.97 -6.53 -3.47
N LEU A 176 10.41 -5.29 -3.46
CA LEU A 176 9.57 -4.12 -3.70
C LEU A 176 9.86 -3.58 -5.09
N LEU A 177 8.87 -3.65 -5.96
CA LEU A 177 8.90 -3.05 -7.28
C LEU A 177 8.32 -1.65 -7.19
N PHE A 178 9.09 -0.65 -7.61
CA PHE A 178 8.62 0.72 -7.73
C PHE A 178 8.34 0.99 -9.21
N CYS A 179 7.13 1.39 -9.55
CA CYS A 179 6.74 1.61 -10.93
C CYS A 179 5.84 2.84 -11.09
N ARG A 180 5.75 3.30 -12.33
CA ARG A 180 4.88 4.41 -12.76
C ARG A 180 4.18 4.06 -14.06
N LEU A 181 3.12 4.79 -14.36
CA LEU A 181 2.47 4.75 -15.65
C LEU A 181 3.42 5.34 -16.73
N ASN A 182 3.42 4.75 -17.92
CA ASN A 182 4.11 5.34 -19.07
C ASN A 182 3.39 6.62 -19.47
N ALA A 183 4.18 7.65 -19.78
CA ALA A 183 3.70 8.91 -20.36
C ALA A 183 3.03 8.70 -21.71
#